data_129359991c117614236531d667c07a43
#
_entry.id   129359991c117614236531d667c07a43
#
_cell.length_a   1.000
_cell.length_b   1.000
_cell.length_c   1.000
_cell.angle_alpha   90.00
_cell.angle_beta   90.00
_cell.angle_gamma   90.00
#
_symmetry.space_group_name_H-M   'P 1'
#
loop_
_entity.id
_entity.type
_entity.pdbx_description
1 polymer ?
#
loop_
_entity_poly.entity_id
_entity_poly.type
_entity_poly.pdbx_seq_one_letter_code
_entity_poly.pdbx_strand_id
1 'polypeptide(L)'
;TKGFGWLFYLMKTRLISSIITAFYICKYRKYYLSTVQNSDRVVLLCDGQRSELYRMCGITSSEKIRVIPNCTDINIEQPQCKEQIVVWVGTFDYSVKRPDNMLRIWKQVESKHPDWNLLMLGDGPSWKEMKELSKSLGLQRVSFSGRVQPEVYYKKSSILCVTSVHESFSLVTLEAQRAGCVPILNNAFSPAPMLIQDGENGYLVPAFDNNAFANKLDSLMNNPVKREKMSMKAVESIKRFSLDVVYAQWLKELKND
;
A
#
# COMPACT_ATOMS: atom_id res chain seq x y z
N THR A 1 -8.68 -0.57 15.27
CA THR A 1 -9.28 -1.56 14.39
C THR A 1 -8.21 -2.52 13.90
N LYS A 2 -7.97 -3.61 14.66
CA LYS A 2 -7.09 -4.71 14.21
C LYS A 2 -7.82 -5.42 13.07
N GLY A 3 -7.34 -5.18 11.87
CA GLY A 3 -8.05 -5.41 10.65
C GLY A 3 -8.27 -6.86 10.26
N PHE A 4 -9.25 -7.06 9.44
CA PHE A 4 -9.69 -8.26 8.75
C PHE A 4 -8.57 -8.98 7.94
N GLY A 5 -7.51 -8.26 7.51
CA GLY A 5 -6.44 -8.83 6.70
C GLY A 5 -5.66 -9.99 7.33
N TRP A 6 -5.50 -9.97 8.66
CA TRP A 6 -4.79 -11.03 9.39
C TRP A 6 -5.54 -12.37 9.34
N LEU A 7 -6.86 -12.33 9.43
CA LEU A 7 -7.68 -13.52 9.39
C LEU A 7 -7.69 -14.20 8.01
N PHE A 8 -7.64 -13.41 6.93
CA PHE A 8 -7.56 -13.93 5.55
C PHE A 8 -6.25 -14.67 5.27
N TYR A 9 -5.16 -14.30 5.93
CA TYR A 9 -3.87 -14.96 5.75
C TYR A 9 -3.83 -16.39 6.31
N LEU A 10 -4.52 -16.65 7.42
CA LEU A 10 -4.59 -17.97 8.03
C LEU A 10 -5.48 -18.96 7.27
N MET A 11 -6.14 -18.51 6.20
CA MET A 11 -7.25 -19.27 5.64
C MET A 11 -7.00 -19.65 4.19
N LYS A 12 -6.43 -20.84 4.01
CA LYS A 12 -6.23 -21.50 2.71
C LYS A 12 -7.52 -21.90 1.98
N THR A 13 -8.70 -21.78 2.59
CA THR A 13 -9.96 -22.20 1.97
C THR A 13 -10.99 -21.07 1.96
N ARG A 14 -11.62 -20.83 0.81
CA ARG A 14 -12.70 -19.83 0.62
C ARG A 14 -13.85 -20.00 1.64
N LEU A 15 -14.14 -21.22 2.04
CA LEU A 15 -15.26 -21.54 2.94
C LEU A 15 -15.04 -20.98 4.34
N ILE A 16 -13.87 -21.24 4.94
CA ILE A 16 -13.54 -20.75 6.28
C ILE A 16 -13.47 -19.21 6.29
N SER A 17 -12.94 -18.58 5.20
CA SER A 17 -12.95 -17.12 5.01
C SER A 17 -14.36 -16.55 5.07
N SER A 18 -15.29 -17.17 4.37
CA SER A 18 -16.69 -16.73 4.35
C SER A 18 -17.35 -16.84 5.73
N ILE A 19 -17.12 -17.94 6.47
CA ILE A 19 -17.69 -18.15 7.81
C ILE A 19 -17.18 -17.08 8.78
N ILE A 20 -15.87 -16.82 8.79
CA ILE A 20 -15.30 -15.82 9.69
C ILE A 20 -15.76 -14.41 9.31
N THR A 21 -15.83 -14.09 8.01
CA THR A 21 -16.37 -12.82 7.55
C THR A 21 -17.82 -12.65 8.01
N ALA A 22 -18.66 -13.68 7.87
CA ALA A 22 -20.04 -13.66 8.35
C ALA A 22 -20.12 -13.43 9.86
N PHE A 23 -19.29 -14.12 10.64
CA PHE A 23 -19.21 -13.92 12.09
C PHE A 23 -18.84 -12.47 12.47
N TYR A 24 -17.84 -11.88 11.80
CA TYR A 24 -17.46 -10.49 12.04
C TYR A 24 -18.56 -9.51 11.63
N ILE A 25 -19.23 -9.74 10.50
CA ILE A 25 -20.39 -8.95 10.09
C ILE A 25 -21.47 -9.01 11.17
N CYS A 26 -21.86 -10.19 11.62
CA CYS A 26 -22.86 -10.32 12.69
C CYS A 26 -22.45 -9.59 13.97
N LYS A 27 -21.19 -9.76 14.40
CA LYS A 27 -20.65 -9.18 15.64
C LYS A 27 -20.62 -7.65 15.61
N TYR A 28 -20.21 -7.05 14.50
CA TYR A 28 -19.93 -5.62 14.41
C TYR A 28 -20.98 -4.83 13.64
N ARG A 29 -21.94 -5.49 12.99
CA ARG A 29 -22.99 -4.85 12.17
C ARG A 29 -23.73 -3.73 12.90
N LYS A 30 -24.20 -4.01 14.12
CA LYS A 30 -24.94 -3.01 14.92
C LYS A 30 -24.10 -1.78 15.21
N TYR A 31 -22.81 -1.96 15.50
CA TYR A 31 -21.89 -0.87 15.75
C TYR A 31 -21.70 0.02 14.51
N TYR A 32 -21.36 -0.57 13.36
CA TYR A 32 -21.17 0.20 12.12
C TYR A 32 -22.46 0.85 11.63
N LEU A 33 -23.59 0.13 11.72
CA LEU A 33 -24.89 0.68 11.36
C LEU A 33 -25.27 1.86 12.25
N SER A 34 -25.08 1.74 13.57
CA SER A 34 -25.30 2.84 14.53
C SER A 34 -24.41 4.04 14.22
N THR A 35 -23.14 3.81 13.86
CA THR A 35 -22.24 4.91 13.44
C THR A 35 -22.81 5.65 12.23
N VAL A 36 -23.24 4.92 11.19
CA VAL A 36 -23.83 5.55 9.98
C VAL A 36 -25.15 6.29 10.32
N GLN A 37 -25.98 5.72 11.17
CA GLN A 37 -27.28 6.32 11.52
C GLN A 37 -27.15 7.60 12.34
N ASN A 38 -26.22 7.62 13.30
CA ASN A 38 -26.07 8.70 14.29
C ASN A 38 -25.01 9.75 13.92
N SER A 39 -24.33 9.62 12.78
CA SER A 39 -23.43 10.66 12.26
C SER A 39 -24.15 11.49 11.20
N ASP A 40 -23.81 12.76 11.07
CA ASP A 40 -24.27 13.61 9.97
C ASP A 40 -23.62 13.20 8.67
N ARG A 41 -22.32 12.91 8.72
CA ARG A 41 -21.53 12.39 7.60
C ARG A 41 -20.56 11.29 8.06
N VAL A 42 -20.32 10.32 7.20
CA VAL A 42 -19.28 9.30 7.35
C VAL A 42 -18.35 9.40 6.14
N VAL A 43 -17.11 9.81 6.39
CA VAL A 43 -16.11 9.96 5.33
C VAL A 43 -15.22 8.73 5.26
N LEU A 44 -15.10 8.17 4.06
CA LEU A 44 -14.26 7.04 3.74
C LEU A 44 -13.17 7.50 2.76
N LEU A 45 -12.09 6.73 2.67
CA LEU A 45 -10.92 7.12 1.88
C LEU A 45 -10.97 6.62 0.43
N CYS A 46 -11.81 5.61 0.13
CA CYS A 46 -11.99 5.08 -1.24
C CYS A 46 -13.34 4.36 -1.40
N ASP A 47 -13.76 4.16 -2.65
CA ASP A 47 -15.02 3.47 -2.98
C ASP A 47 -15.02 1.99 -2.56
N GLY A 48 -13.85 1.34 -2.54
CA GLY A 48 -13.72 -0.02 -2.01
C GLY A 48 -14.17 -0.11 -0.55
N GLN A 49 -13.78 0.85 0.29
CA GLN A 49 -14.23 0.93 1.69
C GLN A 49 -15.72 1.22 1.80
N ARG A 50 -16.31 1.98 0.86
CA ARG A 50 -17.76 2.19 0.80
C ARG A 50 -18.50 0.87 0.61
N SER A 51 -18.06 0.06 -0.34
CA SER A 51 -18.61 -1.26 -0.60
C SER A 51 -18.47 -2.21 0.59
N GLU A 52 -17.34 -2.15 1.29
CA GLU A 52 -17.11 -2.90 2.53
C GLU A 52 -18.05 -2.46 3.64
N LEU A 53 -18.22 -1.14 3.86
CA LEU A 53 -19.10 -0.60 4.87
C LEU A 53 -20.57 -0.96 4.60
N TYR A 54 -21.03 -0.87 3.34
CA TYR A 54 -22.38 -1.29 2.96
C TYR A 54 -22.61 -2.76 3.29
N ARG A 55 -21.67 -3.62 2.96
CA ARG A 55 -21.75 -5.04 3.30
C ARG A 55 -21.77 -5.27 4.82
N MET A 56 -20.95 -4.54 5.58
CA MET A 56 -20.91 -4.62 7.04
C MET A 56 -22.23 -4.18 7.68
N CYS A 57 -22.80 -3.09 7.19
CA CYS A 57 -24.08 -2.55 7.71
C CYS A 57 -25.31 -3.32 7.19
N GLY A 58 -25.19 -4.06 6.09
CA GLY A 58 -26.30 -4.70 5.38
C GLY A 58 -27.22 -3.68 4.73
N ILE A 59 -26.68 -2.59 4.19
CA ILE A 59 -27.38 -1.54 3.44
C ILE A 59 -26.83 -1.47 2.02
N THR A 60 -27.58 -0.91 1.10
CA THR A 60 -27.19 -0.77 -0.32
C THR A 60 -26.76 0.64 -0.69
N SER A 61 -27.18 1.63 0.08
CA SER A 61 -26.85 3.04 -0.11
C SER A 61 -27.00 3.84 1.18
N SER A 62 -26.36 4.99 1.24
CA SER A 62 -26.61 6.01 2.28
C SER A 62 -26.14 7.37 1.78
N GLU A 63 -26.98 8.39 1.91
CA GLU A 63 -26.65 9.77 1.57
C GLU A 63 -25.65 10.41 2.54
N LYS A 64 -25.40 9.78 3.68
CA LYS A 64 -24.45 10.24 4.68
C LYS A 64 -23.01 9.87 4.36
N ILE A 65 -22.78 8.91 3.44
CA ILE A 65 -21.44 8.39 3.15
C ILE A 65 -20.79 9.18 2.01
N ARG A 66 -19.61 9.69 2.28
CA ARG A 66 -18.75 10.40 1.33
C ARG A 66 -17.43 9.67 1.16
N VAL A 67 -16.80 9.88 0.02
CA VAL A 67 -15.42 9.41 -0.21
C VAL A 67 -14.55 10.63 -0.44
N ILE A 68 -13.63 10.85 0.50
CA ILE A 68 -12.61 11.90 0.41
C ILE A 68 -11.28 11.24 0.75
N PRO A 69 -10.34 11.14 -0.20
CA PRO A 69 -9.07 10.47 0.01
C PRO A 69 -8.17 11.27 0.96
N ASN A 70 -7.13 10.63 1.47
CA ASN A 70 -6.03 11.36 2.08
C ASN A 70 -5.28 12.17 1.01
N CYS A 71 -4.70 13.29 1.43
CA CYS A 71 -3.85 14.13 0.58
C CYS A 71 -2.37 13.94 0.91
N THR A 72 -1.53 14.39 -0.01
CA THR A 72 -0.11 14.60 0.21
C THR A 72 0.27 15.99 -0.29
N ASP A 73 1.27 16.60 0.33
CA ASP A 73 1.86 17.84 -0.19
C ASP A 73 2.56 17.53 -1.52
N ILE A 74 2.28 18.31 -2.56
CA ILE A 74 2.80 18.11 -3.91
C ILE A 74 3.95 19.09 -4.23
N ASN A 75 4.77 19.43 -3.29
CA ASN A 75 6.04 20.06 -3.65
C ASN A 75 6.91 19.05 -4.40
N ILE A 76 6.68 18.95 -5.72
CA ILE A 76 7.42 18.07 -6.61
C ILE A 76 8.77 18.74 -6.83
N GLU A 77 9.74 18.41 -6.01
CA GLU A 77 11.12 18.58 -6.42
C GLU A 77 11.34 17.65 -7.63
N GLN A 78 11.91 18.21 -8.72
CA GLN A 78 12.25 17.46 -9.92
C GLN A 78 12.91 16.13 -9.52
N PRO A 79 12.51 14.99 -10.10
CA PRO A 79 13.10 13.71 -9.77
C PRO A 79 14.61 13.79 -10.00
N GLN A 80 15.38 13.65 -8.95
CA GLN A 80 16.83 13.52 -9.02
C GLN A 80 17.17 12.21 -9.75
N CYS A 81 18.40 12.10 -10.26
CA CYS A 81 18.86 10.85 -10.87
C CYS A 81 18.64 9.68 -9.90
N LYS A 82 17.80 8.72 -10.30
CA LYS A 82 17.43 7.58 -9.45
C LYS A 82 18.53 6.55 -9.41
N GLU A 83 18.83 6.08 -8.21
CA GLU A 83 19.72 4.96 -7.97
C GLU A 83 18.99 3.62 -8.18
N GLN A 84 19.76 2.56 -8.38
CA GLN A 84 19.23 1.19 -8.49
C GLN A 84 18.85 0.64 -7.09
N ILE A 85 17.86 1.28 -6.51
CA ILE A 85 17.37 1.00 -5.15
C ILE A 85 15.89 0.65 -5.20
N VAL A 86 15.58 -0.49 -4.59
CA VAL A 86 14.23 -0.88 -4.18
C VAL A 86 14.04 -0.48 -2.73
N VAL A 87 12.99 0.27 -2.41
CA VAL A 87 12.67 0.64 -1.05
C VAL A 87 11.39 -0.04 -0.57
N TRP A 88 11.40 -0.51 0.65
CA TRP A 88 10.25 -0.96 1.41
C TRP A 88 10.13 -0.13 2.68
N VAL A 89 8.93 0.36 3.00
CA VAL A 89 8.69 1.24 4.15
C VAL A 89 7.50 0.74 4.94
N GLY A 90 7.69 0.52 6.24
CA GLY A 90 6.60 0.12 7.11
C GLY A 90 7.03 -0.35 8.49
N THR A 91 6.04 -0.62 9.32
CA THR A 91 6.25 -1.33 10.58
C THR A 91 6.63 -2.78 10.29
N PHE A 92 7.66 -3.28 10.96
CA PHE A 92 8.05 -4.69 10.87
C PHE A 92 7.05 -5.55 11.66
N ASP A 93 5.91 -5.80 11.01
CA ASP A 93 4.78 -6.59 11.53
C ASP A 93 4.37 -7.61 10.48
N TYR A 94 4.44 -8.88 10.84
CA TYR A 94 4.01 -10.00 10.00
C TYR A 94 2.53 -9.97 9.64
N SER A 95 1.69 -9.46 10.55
CA SER A 95 0.23 -9.53 10.39
C SER A 95 -0.32 -8.53 9.36
N VAL A 96 0.40 -7.43 9.10
CA VAL A 96 -0.07 -6.34 8.27
C VAL A 96 0.88 -6.02 7.12
N LYS A 97 2.11 -5.64 7.43
CA LYS A 97 3.05 -5.10 6.43
C LYS A 97 3.84 -6.17 5.67
N ARG A 98 3.94 -7.37 6.23
CA ARG A 98 4.58 -8.54 5.61
C ARG A 98 6.01 -8.29 5.11
N PRO A 99 6.91 -7.80 5.98
CA PRO A 99 8.32 -7.63 5.63
C PRO A 99 9.01 -8.95 5.21
N ASP A 100 8.53 -10.08 5.74
CA ASP A 100 8.97 -11.42 5.37
C ASP A 100 8.74 -11.73 3.88
N ASN A 101 7.57 -11.33 3.34
CA ASN A 101 7.30 -11.49 1.91
C ASN A 101 8.28 -10.65 1.07
N MET A 102 8.60 -9.42 1.49
CA MET A 102 9.57 -8.60 0.77
C MET A 102 10.94 -9.30 0.68
N LEU A 103 11.44 -9.88 1.75
CA LEU A 103 12.71 -10.61 1.75
C LEU A 103 12.66 -11.85 0.86
N ARG A 104 11.54 -12.60 0.85
CA ARG A 104 11.34 -13.76 -0.02
C ARG A 104 11.20 -13.39 -1.49
N ILE A 105 10.60 -12.25 -1.79
CA ILE A 105 10.52 -11.67 -3.15
C ILE A 105 11.93 -11.25 -3.60
N TRP A 106 12.65 -10.54 -2.74
CA TRP A 106 14.01 -10.09 -3.04
C TRP A 106 14.95 -11.25 -3.33
N LYS A 107 14.84 -12.36 -2.60
CA LYS A 107 15.60 -13.59 -2.86
C LYS A 107 15.46 -14.13 -4.28
N GLN A 108 14.33 -13.91 -4.94
CA GLN A 108 14.08 -14.41 -6.30
C GLN A 108 14.76 -13.56 -7.38
N VAL A 109 15.11 -12.30 -7.05
CA VAL A 109 15.66 -11.34 -8.02
C VAL A 109 17.08 -10.91 -7.72
N GLU A 110 17.55 -10.96 -6.48
CA GLU A 110 18.83 -10.41 -6.05
C GLU A 110 20.03 -10.90 -6.86
N SER A 111 20.11 -12.21 -7.15
CA SER A 111 21.23 -12.79 -7.89
C SER A 111 21.29 -12.38 -9.36
N LYS A 112 20.13 -12.00 -9.94
CA LYS A 112 20.02 -11.56 -11.33
C LYS A 112 20.38 -10.08 -11.50
N HIS A 113 20.39 -9.31 -10.42
CA HIS A 113 20.56 -7.85 -10.43
C HIS A 113 21.64 -7.42 -9.45
N PRO A 114 22.92 -7.64 -9.78
CA PRO A 114 24.04 -7.38 -8.85
C PRO A 114 24.19 -5.91 -8.45
N ASP A 115 23.71 -4.98 -9.27
CA ASP A 115 23.82 -3.53 -9.04
C ASP A 115 22.65 -2.94 -8.23
N TRP A 116 21.64 -3.77 -7.88
CA TRP A 116 20.48 -3.32 -7.15
C TRP A 116 20.58 -3.64 -5.65
N ASN A 117 20.02 -2.74 -4.83
CA ASN A 117 19.98 -2.88 -3.39
C ASN A 117 18.53 -2.77 -2.89
N LEU A 118 18.19 -3.54 -1.86
CA LEU A 118 16.94 -3.42 -1.11
C LEU A 118 17.18 -2.62 0.17
N LEU A 119 16.44 -1.53 0.36
CA LEU A 119 16.38 -0.77 1.61
C LEU A 119 15.07 -1.06 2.33
N MET A 120 15.17 -1.52 3.56
CA MET A 120 14.01 -1.75 4.43
C MET A 120 14.00 -0.71 5.54
N LEU A 121 13.04 0.21 5.47
CA LEU A 121 12.90 1.36 6.37
C LEU A 121 11.74 1.12 7.35
N GLY A 122 11.99 1.35 8.61
CA GLY A 122 11.01 1.23 9.67
C GLY A 122 11.52 0.40 10.84
N ASP A 123 10.64 0.14 11.78
CA ASP A 123 10.90 -0.60 13.00
C ASP A 123 9.65 -1.40 13.39
N GLY A 124 9.76 -2.32 14.33
CA GLY A 124 8.61 -3.08 14.80
C GLY A 124 8.95 -4.38 15.49
N PRO A 125 7.92 -5.12 15.95
CA PRO A 125 8.11 -6.31 16.77
C PRO A 125 8.92 -7.41 16.06
N SER A 126 8.84 -7.51 14.73
CA SER A 126 9.53 -8.54 13.95
C SER A 126 10.91 -8.11 13.42
N TRP A 127 11.47 -7.00 13.94
CA TRP A 127 12.75 -6.46 13.45
C TRP A 127 13.91 -7.46 13.51
N LYS A 128 14.06 -8.15 14.65
CA LYS A 128 15.15 -9.13 14.84
C LYS A 128 14.96 -10.33 13.93
N GLU A 129 13.75 -10.87 13.88
CA GLU A 129 13.41 -12.02 13.03
C GLU A 129 13.62 -11.73 11.54
N MET A 130 13.37 -10.49 11.09
CA MET A 130 13.63 -10.12 9.69
C MET A 130 15.12 -10.10 9.37
N LYS A 131 15.97 -9.63 10.26
CA LYS A 131 17.42 -9.70 10.09
C LYS A 131 17.92 -11.14 10.05
N GLU A 132 17.38 -12.01 10.91
CA GLU A 132 17.72 -13.43 10.92
C GLU A 132 17.22 -14.12 9.64
N LEU A 133 16.00 -13.83 9.21
CA LEU A 133 15.46 -14.34 7.94
C LEU A 133 16.32 -13.90 6.75
N SER A 134 16.74 -12.64 6.69
CA SER A 134 17.64 -12.14 5.63
C SER A 134 18.93 -12.94 5.57
N LYS A 135 19.56 -13.21 6.72
CA LYS A 135 20.76 -14.04 6.81
C LYS A 135 20.49 -15.49 6.39
N SER A 136 19.41 -16.10 6.85
CA SER A 136 19.06 -17.50 6.54
C SER A 136 18.74 -17.69 5.05
N LEU A 137 18.22 -16.65 4.38
CA LEU A 137 17.99 -16.62 2.94
C LEU A 137 19.31 -16.35 2.15
N GLY A 138 20.42 -16.02 2.82
CA GLY A 138 21.69 -15.71 2.19
C GLY A 138 21.69 -14.41 1.39
N LEU A 139 20.84 -13.43 1.78
CA LEU A 139 20.75 -12.13 1.11
C LEU A 139 21.97 -11.26 1.43
N GLN A 140 22.55 -10.65 0.40
CA GLN A 140 23.79 -9.86 0.52
C GLN A 140 23.51 -8.35 0.38
N ARG A 141 22.50 -7.96 -0.37
CA ARG A 141 22.22 -6.56 -0.72
C ARG A 141 20.90 -6.09 -0.13
N VAL A 142 20.73 -6.34 1.16
CA VAL A 142 19.60 -5.84 1.97
C VAL A 142 20.14 -4.98 3.11
N SER A 143 19.64 -3.77 3.25
CA SER A 143 19.95 -2.86 4.35
C SER A 143 18.70 -2.57 5.19
N PHE A 144 18.88 -2.53 6.50
CA PHE A 144 17.83 -2.24 7.48
C PHE A 144 18.20 -0.93 8.19
N SER A 145 17.46 0.14 7.92
CA SER A 145 17.81 1.50 8.39
C SER A 145 17.09 1.92 9.69
N GLY A 146 16.20 1.07 10.22
CA GLY A 146 15.41 1.46 11.39
C GLY A 146 14.38 2.55 11.07
N ARG A 147 13.90 3.24 12.10
CA ARG A 147 12.95 4.34 11.98
C ARG A 147 13.69 5.59 11.53
N VAL A 148 13.46 5.99 10.29
CA VAL A 148 14.07 7.14 9.62
C VAL A 148 13.00 7.99 8.92
N GLN A 149 13.39 9.21 8.50
CA GLN A 149 12.57 10.03 7.61
C GLN A 149 12.63 9.43 6.19
N PRO A 150 11.56 8.85 5.65
CA PRO A 150 11.64 8.08 4.41
C PRO A 150 11.81 8.94 3.16
N GLU A 151 11.49 10.24 3.23
CA GLU A 151 11.51 11.16 2.09
C GLU A 151 12.87 11.21 1.38
N VAL A 152 13.97 11.29 2.16
CA VAL A 152 15.34 11.30 1.61
C VAL A 152 15.63 10.01 0.83
N TYR A 153 15.06 8.90 1.27
CA TYR A 153 15.23 7.60 0.61
C TYR A 153 14.37 7.48 -0.65
N TYR A 154 13.13 8.00 -0.62
CA TYR A 154 12.30 8.03 -1.83
C TYR A 154 12.94 8.84 -2.95
N LYS A 155 13.58 9.98 -2.64
CA LYS A 155 14.23 10.83 -3.66
C LYS A 155 15.27 10.06 -4.48
N LYS A 156 16.02 9.16 -3.88
CA LYS A 156 17.05 8.36 -4.58
C LYS A 156 16.59 6.98 -5.03
N SER A 157 15.53 6.41 -4.47
CA SER A 157 15.05 5.08 -4.83
C SER A 157 14.28 5.08 -6.15
N SER A 158 14.42 4.01 -6.93
CA SER A 158 13.71 3.81 -8.20
C SER A 158 12.35 3.15 -8.02
N ILE A 159 12.23 2.18 -7.11
CA ILE A 159 11.05 1.33 -6.98
C ILE A 159 10.61 1.28 -5.51
N LEU A 160 9.31 1.46 -5.24
CA LEU A 160 8.70 1.17 -3.95
C LEU A 160 8.00 -0.19 -4.01
N CYS A 161 8.24 -1.04 -3.00
CA CYS A 161 7.48 -2.28 -2.82
C CYS A 161 6.58 -2.21 -1.59
N VAL A 162 5.28 -2.50 -1.74
CA VAL A 162 4.29 -2.55 -0.66
C VAL A 162 3.70 -3.95 -0.60
N THR A 163 4.20 -4.75 0.31
CA THR A 163 3.79 -6.15 0.52
C THR A 163 2.64 -6.31 1.52
N SER A 164 2.08 -5.19 1.98
CA SER A 164 1.00 -5.14 2.96
C SER A 164 -0.21 -5.95 2.53
N VAL A 165 -0.87 -6.57 3.50
CA VAL A 165 -2.16 -7.27 3.32
C VAL A 165 -3.33 -6.43 3.80
N HIS A 166 -3.05 -5.34 4.50
CA HIS A 166 -4.05 -4.37 4.93
C HIS A 166 -3.43 -2.97 5.01
N GLU A 167 -4.11 -2.00 4.43
CA GLU A 167 -3.83 -0.57 4.53
C GLU A 167 -5.14 0.21 4.60
N SER A 168 -5.16 1.25 5.42
CA SER A 168 -6.28 2.19 5.41
C SER A 168 -6.26 3.06 4.16
N PHE A 169 -5.07 3.47 3.70
CA PHE A 169 -4.88 4.25 2.47
C PHE A 169 -3.54 4.00 1.78
N SER A 170 -2.45 3.84 2.51
CA SER A 170 -1.06 3.72 2.02
C SER A 170 -0.44 5.07 1.62
N LEU A 171 -0.24 5.95 2.61
CA LEU A 171 0.45 7.25 2.39
C LEU A 171 1.86 7.07 1.82
N VAL A 172 2.58 6.02 2.24
CA VAL A 172 3.91 5.68 1.70
C VAL A 172 3.91 5.54 0.17
N THR A 173 2.78 5.11 -0.42
CA THR A 173 2.64 5.02 -1.88
C THR A 173 2.59 6.40 -2.51
N LEU A 174 1.79 7.33 -1.97
CA LEU A 174 1.73 8.71 -2.47
C LEU A 174 3.06 9.44 -2.32
N GLU A 175 3.70 9.30 -1.16
CA GLU A 175 5.00 9.90 -0.86
C GLU A 175 6.07 9.43 -1.84
N ALA A 176 6.12 8.13 -2.11
CA ALA A 176 7.08 7.53 -3.04
C ALA A 176 6.78 7.93 -4.50
N GLN A 177 5.50 7.93 -4.91
CA GLN A 177 5.09 8.40 -6.24
C GLN A 177 5.45 9.87 -6.46
N ARG A 178 5.24 10.72 -5.45
CA ARG A 178 5.66 12.12 -5.46
C ARG A 178 7.14 12.27 -5.76
N ALA A 179 7.96 11.43 -5.17
CA ALA A 179 9.40 11.41 -5.39
C ALA A 179 9.81 10.67 -6.67
N GLY A 180 8.88 10.19 -7.49
CA GLY A 180 9.16 9.48 -8.74
C GLY A 180 9.56 8.01 -8.56
N CYS A 181 9.32 7.38 -7.41
CA CYS A 181 9.44 5.93 -7.29
C CYS A 181 8.28 5.24 -8.01
N VAL A 182 8.58 4.16 -8.70
CA VAL A 182 7.55 3.30 -9.30
C VAL A 182 7.02 2.31 -8.26
N PRO A 183 5.74 2.36 -7.88
CA PRO A 183 5.20 1.47 -6.88
C PRO A 183 4.80 0.11 -7.44
N ILE A 184 5.06 -0.95 -6.66
CA ILE A 184 4.48 -2.29 -6.83
C ILE A 184 3.74 -2.62 -5.54
N LEU A 185 2.42 -2.84 -5.62
CA LEU A 185 1.56 -3.10 -4.48
C LEU A 185 0.91 -4.47 -4.56
N ASN A 186 0.78 -5.13 -3.42
CA ASN A 186 -0.20 -6.21 -3.27
C ASN A 186 -1.62 -5.64 -3.43
N ASN A 187 -2.42 -6.24 -4.30
CA ASN A 187 -3.85 -5.94 -4.45
C ASN A 187 -4.67 -6.66 -3.35
N ALA A 188 -4.34 -6.34 -2.09
CA ALA A 188 -4.90 -6.97 -0.89
C ALA A 188 -5.72 -6.00 -0.03
N PHE A 189 -5.78 -4.72 -0.38
CA PHE A 189 -6.48 -3.68 0.37
C PHE A 189 -7.22 -2.72 -0.55
N SER A 190 -8.37 -2.25 -0.08
CA SER A 190 -9.35 -1.52 -0.88
C SER A 190 -8.83 -0.26 -1.59
N PRO A 191 -7.90 0.54 -1.03
CA PRO A 191 -7.34 1.68 -1.74
C PRO A 191 -6.36 1.35 -2.87
N ALA A 192 -5.79 0.14 -2.95
CA ALA A 192 -4.74 -0.17 -3.92
C ALA A 192 -5.14 0.13 -5.38
N PRO A 193 -6.35 -0.26 -5.87
CA PRO A 193 -6.79 0.07 -7.24
C PRO A 193 -7.06 1.57 -7.47
N MET A 194 -7.28 2.33 -6.39
CA MET A 194 -7.41 3.78 -6.48
C MET A 194 -6.04 4.45 -6.66
N LEU A 195 -5.00 3.92 -6.02
CA LEU A 195 -3.65 4.49 -6.06
C LEU A 195 -2.91 4.11 -7.33
N ILE A 196 -3.12 2.88 -7.84
CA ILE A 196 -2.38 2.30 -8.95
C ILE A 196 -3.31 1.91 -10.08
N GLN A 197 -3.01 2.44 -11.25
CA GLN A 197 -3.50 1.98 -12.55
C GLN A 197 -2.47 0.99 -13.09
N ASP A 198 -2.81 -0.31 -13.03
CA ASP A 198 -1.87 -1.40 -13.31
C ASP A 198 -1.22 -1.29 -14.68
N GLY A 199 0.11 -1.34 -14.71
CA GLY A 199 0.92 -1.21 -15.92
C GLY A 199 1.15 0.22 -16.40
N GLU A 200 0.52 1.24 -15.80
CA GLU A 200 0.70 2.65 -16.17
C GLU A 200 1.53 3.43 -15.18
N ASN A 201 1.07 3.59 -13.93
CA ASN A 201 1.75 4.35 -12.89
C ASN A 201 2.34 3.49 -11.77
N GLY A 202 2.36 2.18 -11.96
CA GLY A 202 2.84 1.16 -11.04
C GLY A 202 2.27 -0.22 -11.39
N TYR A 203 2.42 -1.17 -10.48
CA TYR A 203 1.84 -2.50 -10.63
C TYR A 203 0.98 -2.90 -9.45
N LEU A 204 -0.15 -3.56 -9.75
CA LEU A 204 -0.97 -4.29 -8.79
C LEU A 204 -0.71 -5.79 -8.96
N VAL A 205 -0.29 -6.44 -7.90
CA VAL A 205 0.00 -7.89 -7.91
C VAL A 205 -1.11 -8.60 -7.13
N PRO A 206 -1.60 -9.76 -7.62
CA PRO A 206 -2.54 -10.56 -6.86
C PRO A 206 -2.06 -10.81 -5.43
N ALA A 207 -2.98 -10.72 -4.48
CA ALA A 207 -2.65 -10.88 -3.06
C ALA A 207 -1.93 -12.22 -2.81
N PHE A 208 -0.85 -12.18 -2.05
CA PHE A 208 -0.04 -13.34 -1.66
C PHE A 208 0.71 -14.07 -2.79
N ASP A 209 0.74 -13.52 -3.99
CA ASP A 209 1.52 -14.07 -5.10
C ASP A 209 2.92 -13.45 -5.16
N ASN A 210 3.82 -14.00 -4.34
CA ASN A 210 5.22 -13.53 -4.30
C ASN A 210 5.96 -13.75 -5.63
N ASN A 211 5.56 -14.74 -6.43
CA ASN A 211 6.19 -15.00 -7.73
C ASN A 211 5.76 -13.96 -8.75
N ALA A 212 4.48 -13.64 -8.83
CA ALA A 212 4.00 -12.53 -9.66
C ALA A 212 4.64 -11.20 -9.25
N PHE A 213 4.80 -10.96 -7.94
CA PHE A 213 5.46 -9.76 -7.42
C PHE A 213 6.93 -9.70 -7.86
N ALA A 214 7.68 -10.79 -7.69
CA ALA A 214 9.07 -10.90 -8.13
C ALA A 214 9.22 -10.68 -9.65
N ASN A 215 8.30 -11.21 -10.47
CA ASN A 215 8.32 -11.02 -11.91
C ASN A 215 8.09 -9.55 -12.32
N LYS A 216 7.17 -8.82 -11.62
CA LYS A 216 6.97 -7.39 -11.87
C LYS A 216 8.18 -6.57 -11.44
N LEU A 217 8.80 -6.91 -10.31
CA LEU A 217 10.00 -6.28 -9.81
C LEU A 217 11.18 -6.51 -10.80
N ASP A 218 11.42 -7.74 -11.21
CA ASP A 218 12.42 -8.12 -12.19
C ASP A 218 12.25 -7.35 -13.52
N SER A 219 11.01 -7.24 -14.01
CA SER A 219 10.68 -6.47 -15.22
C SER A 219 11.03 -4.99 -15.11
N LEU A 220 10.81 -4.35 -13.95
CA LEU A 220 11.18 -2.95 -13.73
C LEU A 220 12.70 -2.78 -13.56
N MET A 221 13.37 -3.71 -12.91
CA MET A 221 14.83 -3.66 -12.73
C MET A 221 15.55 -3.78 -14.06
N ASN A 222 15.09 -4.64 -14.97
CA ASN A 222 15.67 -4.88 -16.30
C ASN A 222 15.37 -3.78 -17.33
N ASN A 223 14.33 -2.96 -17.13
CA ASN A 223 13.88 -2.04 -18.17
C ASN A 223 13.84 -0.58 -17.67
N PRO A 224 14.97 0.16 -17.80
CA PRO A 224 15.05 1.56 -17.36
C PRO A 224 14.08 2.47 -18.10
N VAL A 225 13.86 2.28 -19.40
CA VAL A 225 12.94 3.11 -20.20
C VAL A 225 11.50 2.96 -19.72
N LYS A 226 11.07 1.71 -19.48
CA LYS A 226 9.73 1.42 -18.91
C LYS A 226 9.58 2.02 -17.52
N ARG A 227 10.62 1.88 -16.69
CA ARG A 227 10.63 2.41 -15.33
C ARG A 227 10.52 3.93 -15.31
N GLU A 228 11.27 4.62 -16.17
CA GLU A 228 11.21 6.08 -16.30
C GLU A 228 9.83 6.55 -16.77
N LYS A 229 9.27 5.94 -17.82
CA LYS A 229 7.91 6.27 -18.30
C LYS A 229 6.87 6.07 -17.20
N MET A 230 6.96 4.97 -16.45
CA MET A 230 6.04 4.67 -15.36
C MET A 230 6.23 5.62 -14.18
N SER A 231 7.46 6.05 -13.89
CA SER A 231 7.78 7.06 -12.88
C SER A 231 7.11 8.41 -13.21
N MET A 232 7.20 8.88 -14.45
CA MET A 232 6.51 10.12 -14.87
C MET A 232 5.00 10.02 -14.68
N LYS A 233 4.41 8.87 -15.03
CA LYS A 233 2.97 8.61 -14.81
C LYS A 233 2.62 8.52 -13.32
N ALA A 234 3.49 7.97 -12.48
CA ALA A 234 3.31 7.95 -11.04
C ALA A 234 3.24 9.36 -10.47
N VAL A 235 4.18 10.22 -10.83
CA VAL A 235 4.20 11.66 -10.43
C VAL A 235 2.95 12.38 -10.91
N GLU A 236 2.50 12.15 -12.14
CA GLU A 236 1.29 12.79 -12.67
C GLU A 236 0.04 12.34 -11.90
N SER A 237 -0.05 11.06 -11.56
CA SER A 237 -1.22 10.46 -10.93
C SER A 237 -1.53 11.00 -9.54
N ILE A 238 -0.52 11.51 -8.80
CA ILE A 238 -0.71 12.04 -7.45
C ILE A 238 -1.35 13.42 -7.40
N LYS A 239 -1.41 14.17 -8.50
CA LYS A 239 -2.00 15.52 -8.55
C LYS A 239 -3.43 15.55 -8.04
N ARG A 240 -4.19 14.48 -8.26
CA ARG A 240 -5.56 14.32 -7.74
C ARG A 240 -5.66 14.16 -6.23
N PHE A 241 -4.54 13.89 -5.56
CA PHE A 241 -4.41 13.79 -4.12
C PHE A 241 -3.70 15.00 -3.51
N SER A 242 -3.60 16.11 -4.26
CA SER A 242 -3.02 17.35 -3.74
C SER A 242 -3.86 17.90 -2.58
N LEU A 243 -3.21 18.63 -1.70
CA LEU A 243 -3.87 19.30 -0.59
C LEU A 243 -5.03 20.17 -1.09
N ASP A 244 -4.82 20.97 -2.16
CA ASP A 244 -5.85 21.88 -2.70
C ASP A 244 -7.07 21.11 -3.21
N VAL A 245 -6.84 20.02 -3.96
CA VAL A 245 -7.92 19.20 -4.52
C VAL A 245 -8.73 18.51 -3.40
N VAL A 246 -8.05 17.94 -2.42
CA VAL A 246 -8.73 17.25 -1.32
C VAL A 246 -9.39 18.26 -0.36
N TYR A 247 -8.75 19.39 -0.10
CA TYR A 247 -9.33 20.47 0.72
C TYR A 247 -10.61 21.03 0.10
N ALA A 248 -10.64 21.23 -1.23
CA ALA A 248 -11.85 21.67 -1.91
C ALA A 248 -13.01 20.65 -1.75
N GLN A 249 -12.73 19.34 -1.70
CA GLN A 249 -13.75 18.33 -1.43
C GLN A 249 -14.29 18.45 0.00
N TRP A 250 -13.40 18.63 0.99
CA TRP A 250 -13.81 18.87 2.38
C TRP A 250 -14.64 20.14 2.54
N LEU A 251 -14.25 21.25 1.93
CA LEU A 251 -15.02 22.49 1.99
C LEU A 251 -16.42 22.35 1.41
N LYS A 252 -16.59 21.55 0.35
CA LYS A 252 -17.90 21.29 -0.24
C LYS A 252 -18.82 20.54 0.74
N GLU A 253 -18.29 19.56 1.47
CA GLU A 253 -19.09 18.80 2.43
C GLU A 253 -19.44 19.62 3.68
N LEU A 254 -18.52 20.50 4.15
CA LEU A 254 -18.73 21.33 5.34
C LEU A 254 -19.63 22.57 5.10
N LYS A 255 -19.78 23.01 3.82
CA LYS A 255 -20.64 24.16 3.47
C LYS A 255 -22.07 23.76 3.12
N ASN A 256 -22.35 22.47 2.98
CA ASN A 256 -23.69 21.95 2.65
C ASN A 256 -24.48 21.56 3.91
N ASP A 257 -24.08 22.06 5.06
CA ASP A 257 -24.83 22.09 6.30
C ASP A 257 -25.42 23.52 6.43
#